data_a9c6b1853111f2f4ce9402d6de398f53
#
_entry.id   a9c6b1853111f2f4ce9402d6de398f53
#
_cell.length_a   1.000
_cell.length_b   1.000
_cell.length_c   1.000
_cell.angle_alpha   90.00
_cell.angle_beta   90.00
_cell.angle_gamma   90.00
#
_symmetry.space_group_name_H-M   'P 1'
#
loop_
_entity.id
_entity.type
_entity.pdbx_description
1 polymer ?
#
loop_
_entity_poly.entity_id
_entity_poly.type
_entity_poly.pdbx_seq_one_letter_code
_entity_poly.pdbx_strand_id
1 'polypeptide(L)'
;TVFDDYVRPNEVVESGEFDANYFQHIPYLDQFNEEKGTHLVNAGGIHYEPFGIYPGTKDSLDDLEDGDSIAVPNDTTNEARALLLLQDNGIIKLKDGAGLEATVNDIEENPYNVEIVELAAEQVARVAEETSYIVLNGNYALQAGYSVSKDALAYETSDSVSYTHLTLPTNSL
;
A
#
# COMPACT_ATOMS: atom_id res chain seq x y z
N THR A 1 -10.56 -19.34 -1.92
CA THR A 1 -10.59 -18.47 -3.10
C THR A 1 -9.55 -17.39 -2.96
N VAL A 2 -8.86 -17.03 -4.03
CA VAL A 2 -7.95 -15.90 -4.13
C VAL A 2 -8.62 -14.85 -4.99
N PHE A 3 -8.51 -13.58 -4.60
CA PHE A 3 -9.00 -12.44 -5.34
C PHE A 3 -7.80 -11.61 -5.83
N ASP A 4 -7.98 -10.91 -6.94
CA ASP A 4 -6.92 -10.11 -7.57
C ASP A 4 -6.99 -8.61 -7.17
N ASP A 5 -8.02 -8.23 -6.38
CA ASP A 5 -8.26 -6.88 -5.88
C ASP A 5 -8.48 -6.85 -4.36
N TYR A 6 -8.56 -5.65 -3.77
CA TYR A 6 -8.78 -5.45 -2.33
C TYR A 6 -10.23 -5.15 -1.94
N VAL A 7 -11.15 -5.00 -2.88
CA VAL A 7 -12.57 -4.67 -2.61
C VAL A 7 -13.40 -5.95 -2.41
N ARG A 8 -13.28 -6.87 -3.36
CA ARG A 8 -14.09 -8.10 -3.39
C ARG A 8 -13.97 -8.97 -2.14
N PRO A 9 -12.79 -9.17 -1.52
CA PRO A 9 -12.66 -9.95 -0.29
C PRO A 9 -13.56 -9.48 0.86
N ASN A 10 -13.76 -8.17 1.01
CA ASN A 10 -14.63 -7.61 2.03
C ASN A 10 -16.12 -7.73 1.66
N GLU A 11 -16.47 -7.50 0.40
CA GLU A 11 -17.86 -7.60 -0.07
C GLU A 11 -18.44 -9.01 0.13
N VAL A 12 -17.68 -10.05 -0.16
CA VAL A 12 -18.15 -11.45 -0.03
C VAL A 12 -18.30 -11.88 1.42
N VAL A 13 -17.55 -11.30 2.35
CA VAL A 13 -17.70 -11.55 3.79
C VAL A 13 -18.88 -10.76 4.34
N GLU A 14 -19.04 -9.49 4.00
CA GLU A 14 -20.18 -8.67 4.43
C GLU A 14 -21.51 -9.26 3.94
N SER A 15 -21.56 -9.76 2.70
CA SER A 15 -22.75 -10.40 2.14
C SER A 15 -23.07 -11.79 2.71
N GLY A 16 -22.13 -12.40 3.46
CA GLY A 16 -22.25 -13.76 3.98
C GLY A 16 -22.01 -14.86 2.93
N GLU A 17 -21.44 -14.52 1.76
CA GLU A 17 -21.01 -15.50 0.76
C GLU A 17 -19.80 -16.30 1.26
N PHE A 18 -18.91 -15.66 2.04
CA PHE A 18 -17.80 -16.29 2.76
C PHE A 18 -17.88 -15.98 4.25
N ASP A 19 -17.40 -16.92 5.08
CA ASP A 19 -17.39 -16.79 6.53
C ASP A 19 -16.29 -15.84 7.04
N ALA A 20 -15.20 -15.67 6.29
CA ALA A 20 -14.04 -14.86 6.66
C ALA A 20 -13.19 -14.51 5.45
N ASN A 21 -12.37 -13.47 5.59
CA ASN A 21 -11.25 -13.22 4.69
C ASN A 21 -9.93 -13.06 5.48
N TYR A 22 -8.83 -13.17 4.75
CA TYR A 22 -7.49 -13.04 5.27
C TYR A 22 -6.63 -12.27 4.27
N PHE A 23 -6.43 -10.94 4.48
CA PHE A 23 -5.59 -10.16 3.57
C PHE A 23 -5.20 -8.75 4.07
N GLN A 24 -6.08 -8.02 4.77
CA GLN A 24 -5.96 -6.57 4.98
C GLN A 24 -5.32 -6.18 6.31
N HIS A 25 -4.84 -4.93 6.39
CA HIS A 25 -4.43 -4.29 7.63
C HIS A 25 -5.58 -3.47 8.26
N ILE A 26 -5.48 -3.16 9.55
CA ILE A 26 -6.56 -2.48 10.29
C ILE A 26 -6.98 -1.14 9.67
N PRO A 27 -6.07 -0.22 9.31
CA PRO A 27 -6.47 1.06 8.71
C PRO A 27 -7.33 0.90 7.46
N TYR A 28 -7.01 -0.08 6.58
CA TYR A 28 -7.83 -0.37 5.41
C TYR A 28 -9.21 -0.93 5.77
N LEU A 29 -9.28 -1.84 6.77
CA LEU A 29 -10.55 -2.38 7.25
C LEU A 29 -11.47 -1.29 7.81
N ASP A 30 -10.92 -0.40 8.64
CA ASP A 30 -11.66 0.70 9.27
C ASP A 30 -12.19 1.67 8.20
N GLN A 31 -11.33 2.06 7.25
CA GLN A 31 -11.71 2.91 6.12
C GLN A 31 -12.78 2.25 5.25
N PHE A 32 -12.62 0.95 4.92
CA PHE A 32 -13.60 0.22 4.11
C PHE A 32 -14.97 0.19 4.78
N ASN A 33 -15.02 -0.06 6.10
CA ASN A 33 -16.25 -0.01 6.88
C ASN A 33 -16.91 1.38 6.82
N GLU A 34 -16.12 2.44 6.97
CA GLU A 34 -16.64 3.81 6.94
C GLU A 34 -17.17 4.17 5.55
N GLU A 35 -16.40 3.94 4.49
CA GLU A 35 -16.76 4.32 3.12
C GLU A 35 -17.91 3.51 2.53
N LYS A 36 -17.95 2.20 2.83
CA LYS A 36 -18.94 1.28 2.26
C LYS A 36 -20.12 1.01 3.19
N GLY A 37 -20.06 1.48 4.43
CA GLY A 37 -21.08 1.21 5.45
C GLY A 37 -21.14 -0.26 5.83
N THR A 38 -20.01 -0.97 5.78
CA THR A 38 -19.90 -2.38 6.17
C THR A 38 -19.63 -2.55 7.66
N HIS A 39 -19.78 -3.77 8.19
CA HIS A 39 -19.72 -4.08 9.62
C HIS A 39 -18.71 -5.18 9.93
N LEU A 40 -17.65 -5.23 9.16
CA LEU A 40 -16.59 -6.23 9.30
C LEU A 40 -15.76 -5.99 10.56
N VAL A 41 -15.32 -7.07 11.21
CA VAL A 41 -14.53 -7.00 12.44
C VAL A 41 -13.20 -7.74 12.29
N ASN A 42 -12.16 -7.20 12.92
CA ASN A 42 -10.86 -7.84 13.01
C ASN A 42 -10.91 -9.00 14.01
N ALA A 43 -10.60 -10.21 13.57
CA ALA A 43 -10.52 -11.41 14.41
C ALA A 43 -9.09 -11.69 14.93
N GLY A 44 -8.06 -11.09 14.34
CA GLY A 44 -6.68 -11.22 14.81
C GLY A 44 -5.64 -10.94 13.74
N GLY A 45 -4.47 -10.46 14.17
CA GLY A 45 -3.29 -10.29 13.32
C GLY A 45 -2.59 -11.62 13.10
N ILE A 46 -2.15 -11.90 11.89
CA ILE A 46 -1.56 -13.18 11.49
C ILE A 46 -0.09 -13.03 11.11
N HIS A 47 0.25 -12.13 10.19
CA HIS A 47 1.64 -11.91 9.81
C HIS A 47 1.90 -10.46 9.41
N TYR A 48 3.17 -10.12 9.31
CA TYR A 48 3.66 -8.81 8.91
C TYR A 48 3.98 -8.79 7.42
N GLU A 49 3.44 -7.79 6.71
CA GLU A 49 3.74 -7.52 5.30
C GLU A 49 4.26 -6.09 5.15
N PRO A 50 5.59 -5.90 5.02
CA PRO A 50 6.15 -4.58 4.79
C PRO A 50 5.78 -4.05 3.41
N PHE A 51 5.47 -2.77 3.37
CA PHE A 51 5.35 -2.00 2.15
C PHE A 51 6.75 -1.61 1.68
N GLY A 52 7.02 -1.61 0.39
CA GLY A 52 8.37 -1.35 -0.10
C GLY A 52 8.44 -0.56 -1.39
N ILE A 53 9.58 0.14 -1.58
CA ILE A 53 9.98 0.75 -2.84
C ILE A 53 10.81 -0.27 -3.60
N TYR A 54 10.46 -0.53 -4.84
CA TYR A 54 11.13 -1.50 -5.71
C TYR A 54 11.66 -0.85 -6.99
N PRO A 55 12.66 -1.48 -7.64
CA PRO A 55 13.14 -1.05 -8.92
C PRO A 55 12.02 -0.95 -9.98
N GLY A 56 12.10 0.11 -10.78
CA GLY A 56 11.41 0.23 -12.06
C GLY A 56 12.42 0.20 -13.17
N THR A 57 12.60 1.33 -13.87
CA THR A 57 13.67 1.52 -14.86
C THR A 57 15.01 1.86 -14.21
N LYS A 58 15.05 2.16 -12.91
CA LYS A 58 16.24 2.44 -12.11
C LYS A 58 16.36 1.43 -10.96
N ASP A 59 17.60 0.99 -10.70
CA ASP A 59 17.91 -0.09 -9.76
C ASP A 59 18.38 0.39 -8.37
N SER A 60 18.54 1.70 -8.17
CA SER A 60 19.01 2.30 -6.92
C SER A 60 18.34 3.64 -6.66
N LEU A 61 18.02 3.94 -5.38
CA LEU A 61 17.54 5.27 -4.98
C LEU A 61 18.64 6.34 -5.09
N ASP A 62 19.92 5.94 -5.14
CA ASP A 62 21.04 6.86 -5.41
C ASP A 62 21.01 7.41 -6.84
N ASP A 63 20.30 6.76 -7.75
CA ASP A 63 20.11 7.18 -9.13
C ASP A 63 18.89 8.09 -9.32
N LEU A 64 18.23 8.52 -8.24
CA LEU A 64 17.08 9.41 -8.29
C LEU A 64 17.46 10.76 -8.90
N GLU A 65 16.74 11.17 -9.94
CA GLU A 65 16.97 12.41 -10.69
C GLU A 65 15.70 13.25 -10.80
N ASP A 66 15.90 14.51 -11.20
CA ASP A 66 14.80 15.46 -11.44
C ASP A 66 13.83 14.95 -12.51
N GLY A 67 12.55 14.90 -12.19
CA GLY A 67 11.50 14.45 -13.08
C GLY A 67 11.29 12.93 -13.14
N ASP A 68 11.93 12.14 -12.25
CA ASP A 68 11.66 10.72 -12.15
C ASP A 68 10.21 10.43 -11.76
N SER A 69 9.66 9.31 -12.20
CA SER A 69 8.30 8.89 -11.89
C SER A 69 8.28 7.74 -10.90
N ILE A 70 7.31 7.79 -9.96
CA ILE A 70 7.12 6.78 -8.93
C ILE A 70 5.66 6.35 -8.93
N ALA A 71 5.38 5.09 -9.26
CA ALA A 71 4.03 4.56 -9.21
C ALA A 71 3.67 4.11 -7.79
N VAL A 72 2.48 4.52 -7.32
CA VAL A 72 1.96 4.24 -5.98
C VAL A 72 0.51 3.75 -6.05
N PRO A 73 0.01 2.97 -5.06
CA PRO A 73 -1.41 2.66 -4.94
C PRO A 73 -2.25 3.92 -4.74
N ASN A 74 -3.48 3.92 -5.25
CA ASN A 74 -4.40 5.05 -5.19
C ASN A 74 -5.53 4.89 -4.16
N ASP A 75 -5.55 3.83 -3.38
CA ASP A 75 -6.46 3.73 -2.24
C ASP A 75 -5.90 4.51 -1.05
N THR A 76 -6.77 5.20 -0.32
CA THR A 76 -6.40 6.23 0.67
C THR A 76 -5.31 5.78 1.63
N THR A 77 -5.44 4.58 2.23
CA THR A 77 -4.48 4.12 3.24
C THR A 77 -3.15 3.67 2.64
N ASN A 78 -3.13 3.04 1.47
CA ASN A 78 -1.89 2.61 0.84
C ASN A 78 -1.19 3.75 0.10
N GLU A 79 -1.93 4.72 -0.48
CA GLU A 79 -1.36 5.96 -0.99
C GLU A 79 -0.61 6.70 0.13
N ALA A 80 -1.28 6.96 1.27
CA ALA A 80 -0.67 7.62 2.41
C ALA A 80 0.59 6.88 2.91
N ARG A 81 0.56 5.55 3.00
CA ARG A 81 1.73 4.74 3.36
C ARG A 81 2.87 4.89 2.36
N ALA A 82 2.55 4.88 1.06
CA ALA A 82 3.56 5.09 0.01
C ALA A 82 4.23 6.45 0.15
N LEU A 83 3.44 7.52 0.32
CA LEU A 83 3.94 8.88 0.48
C LEU A 83 4.79 9.04 1.76
N LEU A 84 4.37 8.43 2.88
CA LEU A 84 5.16 8.41 4.11
C LEU A 84 6.49 7.67 3.91
N LEU A 85 6.48 6.53 3.21
CA LEU A 85 7.72 5.80 2.90
C LEU A 85 8.66 6.61 2.00
N LEU A 86 8.14 7.34 1.02
CA LEU A 86 8.93 8.27 0.20
C LEU A 86 9.52 9.40 1.04
N GLN A 87 8.75 9.95 2.00
CA GLN A 87 9.23 10.96 2.94
C GLN A 87 10.34 10.41 3.86
N ASP A 88 10.18 9.21 4.41
CA ASP A 88 11.18 8.58 5.28
C ASP A 88 12.52 8.36 4.56
N ASN A 89 12.49 8.25 3.23
CA ASN A 89 13.67 8.13 2.38
C ASN A 89 14.13 9.47 1.79
N GLY A 90 13.56 10.61 2.23
CA GLY A 90 13.98 11.95 1.81
C GLY A 90 13.67 12.32 0.37
N ILE A 91 12.75 11.60 -0.28
CA ILE A 91 12.34 11.83 -1.68
C ILE A 91 11.37 13.01 -1.78
N ILE A 92 10.41 13.07 -0.84
CA ILE A 92 9.43 14.16 -0.70
C ILE A 92 9.33 14.58 0.77
N LYS A 93 8.63 15.68 1.02
CA LYS A 93 8.19 16.06 2.38
C LYS A 93 6.69 16.34 2.36
N LEU A 94 5.98 15.75 3.30
CA LEU A 94 4.54 15.98 3.50
C LEU A 94 4.33 17.13 4.50
N LYS A 95 3.16 17.76 4.42
CA LYS A 95 2.67 18.72 5.41
C LYS A 95 2.62 18.09 6.81
N ASP A 96 2.90 18.87 7.83
CA ASP A 96 2.80 18.43 9.21
C ASP A 96 1.39 17.89 9.51
N GLY A 97 1.33 16.67 10.04
CA GLY A 97 0.08 16.03 10.46
C GLY A 97 -0.72 15.35 9.36
N ALA A 98 -0.20 15.23 8.13
CA ALA A 98 -0.88 14.52 7.04
C ALA A 98 -1.20 13.05 7.39
N GLY A 99 -0.26 12.33 8.04
CA GLY A 99 -0.51 10.99 8.61
C GLY A 99 -1.00 9.96 7.59
N LEU A 100 -1.86 9.03 8.05
CA LEU A 100 -2.38 7.92 7.25
C LEU A 100 -3.53 8.30 6.28
N GLU A 101 -3.83 9.59 6.17
CA GLU A 101 -4.78 10.14 5.18
C GLU A 101 -4.08 11.05 4.16
N ALA A 102 -2.74 11.04 4.14
CA ALA A 102 -1.95 11.85 3.22
C ALA A 102 -2.27 11.51 1.76
N THR A 103 -2.38 12.56 0.95
CA THR A 103 -2.56 12.49 -0.50
C THR A 103 -1.43 13.22 -1.21
N VAL A 104 -1.33 13.10 -2.52
CA VAL A 104 -0.36 13.88 -3.32
C VAL A 104 -0.50 15.40 -3.11
N ASN A 105 -1.69 15.88 -2.72
CA ASN A 105 -1.93 17.31 -2.41
C ASN A 105 -1.28 17.76 -1.09
N ASP A 106 -0.82 16.82 -0.27
CA ASP A 106 -0.14 17.08 0.99
C ASP A 106 1.38 17.10 0.87
N ILE A 107 1.91 16.94 -0.35
CA ILE A 107 3.34 17.12 -0.62
C ILE A 107 3.66 18.61 -0.47
N GLU A 108 4.50 18.94 0.55
CA GLU A 108 4.97 20.28 0.81
C GLU A 108 6.28 20.60 0.05
N GLU A 109 7.21 19.63 0.01
CA GLU A 109 8.46 19.74 -0.73
C GLU A 109 8.67 18.52 -1.63
N ASN A 110 9.09 18.77 -2.86
CA ASN A 110 9.43 17.77 -3.86
C ASN A 110 10.73 18.18 -4.55
N PRO A 111 11.89 17.99 -3.89
CA PRO A 111 13.16 18.53 -4.36
C PRO A 111 13.64 17.94 -5.69
N TYR A 112 13.16 16.75 -6.06
CA TYR A 112 13.49 16.08 -7.31
C TYR A 112 12.37 16.19 -8.36
N ASN A 113 11.33 16.99 -8.10
CA ASN A 113 10.15 17.10 -8.97
C ASN A 113 9.62 15.72 -9.42
N VAL A 114 9.64 14.73 -8.53
CA VAL A 114 9.16 13.38 -8.85
C VAL A 114 7.68 13.42 -9.25
N GLU A 115 7.33 12.72 -10.31
CA GLU A 115 5.95 12.52 -10.73
C GLU A 115 5.36 11.32 -9.98
N ILE A 116 4.36 11.54 -9.16
CA ILE A 116 3.62 10.47 -8.48
C ILE A 116 2.52 9.96 -9.42
N VAL A 117 2.62 8.68 -9.80
CA VAL A 117 1.67 7.99 -10.69
C VAL A 117 0.75 7.12 -9.84
N GLU A 118 -0.47 7.58 -9.62
CA GLU A 118 -1.47 6.90 -8.77
C GLU A 118 -2.23 5.84 -9.58
N LEU A 119 -2.18 4.59 -9.16
CA LEU A 119 -2.80 3.43 -9.83
C LEU A 119 -3.49 2.51 -8.81
N ALA A 120 -4.45 1.70 -9.26
CA ALA A 120 -4.97 0.61 -8.44
C ALA A 120 -3.81 -0.32 -8.03
N ALA A 121 -3.81 -0.76 -6.76
CA ALA A 121 -2.67 -1.46 -6.15
C ALA A 121 -2.20 -2.69 -6.97
N GLU A 122 -3.14 -3.44 -7.56
CA GLU A 122 -2.87 -4.59 -8.41
C GLU A 122 -2.25 -4.22 -9.78
N GLN A 123 -2.24 -2.94 -10.14
CA GLN A 123 -1.69 -2.46 -11.41
C GLN A 123 -0.29 -1.89 -11.28
N VAL A 124 0.11 -1.46 -10.09
CA VAL A 124 1.39 -0.77 -9.84
C VAL A 124 2.58 -1.59 -10.36
N ALA A 125 2.62 -2.90 -10.09
CA ALA A 125 3.72 -3.75 -10.54
C ALA A 125 3.84 -3.86 -12.08
N ARG A 126 2.76 -3.59 -12.82
CA ARG A 126 2.71 -3.73 -14.28
C ARG A 126 3.41 -2.60 -15.02
N VAL A 127 3.56 -1.45 -14.35
CA VAL A 127 4.21 -0.27 -14.93
C VAL A 127 5.68 -0.13 -14.52
N ALA A 128 6.29 -1.16 -13.95
CA ALA A 128 7.68 -1.14 -13.51
C ALA A 128 8.66 -0.80 -14.66
N GLU A 129 8.37 -1.24 -15.89
CA GLU A 129 9.19 -0.92 -17.07
C GLU A 129 8.94 0.50 -17.63
N GLU A 130 7.94 1.21 -17.12
CA GLU A 130 7.50 2.53 -17.59
C GLU A 130 7.79 3.65 -16.58
N THR A 131 8.03 3.31 -15.29
CA THR A 131 8.31 4.26 -14.22
C THR A 131 9.69 4.05 -13.62
N SER A 132 10.28 5.09 -13.02
CA SER A 132 11.60 4.99 -12.41
C SER A 132 11.60 4.04 -11.22
N TYR A 133 10.56 4.11 -10.38
CA TYR A 133 10.35 3.25 -9.21
C TYR A 133 8.87 2.90 -9.05
N ILE A 134 8.61 1.83 -8.31
CA ILE A 134 7.25 1.41 -7.93
C ILE A 134 7.18 1.15 -6.42
N VAL A 135 6.03 1.43 -5.82
CA VAL A 135 5.79 1.19 -4.39
C VAL A 135 4.69 0.14 -4.24
N LEU A 136 5.02 -1.01 -3.63
CA LEU A 136 4.16 -2.19 -3.61
C LEU A 136 3.85 -2.67 -2.19
N ASN A 137 2.61 -3.13 -2.00
CA ASN A 137 2.23 -4.01 -0.89
C ASN A 137 2.96 -5.36 -1.02
N GLY A 138 3.26 -6.00 0.11
CA GLY A 138 4.02 -7.25 0.14
C GLY A 138 3.44 -8.37 -0.71
N ASN A 139 2.10 -8.55 -0.70
CA ASN A 139 1.43 -9.57 -1.52
C ASN A 139 1.60 -9.33 -3.03
N TYR A 140 1.48 -8.07 -3.50
CA TYR A 140 1.69 -7.74 -4.92
C TYR A 140 3.17 -7.81 -5.33
N ALA A 141 4.08 -7.44 -4.42
CA ALA A 141 5.50 -7.64 -4.63
C ALA A 141 5.84 -9.13 -4.86
N LEU A 142 5.31 -10.02 -4.00
CA LEU A 142 5.49 -11.47 -4.15
C LEU A 142 4.90 -12.02 -5.45
N GLN A 143 3.70 -11.57 -5.83
CA GLN A 143 3.07 -11.97 -7.11
C GLN A 143 3.88 -11.53 -8.32
N ALA A 144 4.52 -10.35 -8.25
CA ALA A 144 5.40 -9.83 -9.28
C ALA A 144 6.80 -10.48 -9.28
N GLY A 145 7.08 -11.36 -8.31
CA GLY A 145 8.36 -12.06 -8.19
C GLY A 145 9.41 -11.32 -7.37
N TYR A 146 9.06 -10.21 -6.74
CA TYR A 146 9.95 -9.48 -5.84
C TYR A 146 9.97 -10.10 -4.43
N SER A 147 11.10 -9.99 -3.77
CA SER A 147 11.29 -10.30 -2.36
C SER A 147 11.73 -9.05 -1.61
N VAL A 148 11.02 -8.68 -0.55
CA VAL A 148 11.36 -7.50 0.26
C VAL A 148 12.83 -7.51 0.69
N SER A 149 13.33 -8.65 1.16
CA SER A 149 14.69 -8.77 1.69
C SER A 149 15.80 -8.72 0.64
N LYS A 150 15.47 -8.84 -0.66
CA LYS A 150 16.47 -8.91 -1.74
C LYS A 150 16.32 -7.79 -2.74
N ASP A 151 15.07 -7.42 -3.04
CA ASP A 151 14.76 -6.59 -4.21
C ASP A 151 14.22 -5.22 -3.80
N ALA A 152 13.76 -5.04 -2.54
CA ALA A 152 13.31 -3.72 -2.08
C ALA A 152 14.50 -2.78 -1.90
N LEU A 153 14.40 -1.59 -2.48
CA LEU A 153 15.36 -0.49 -2.32
C LEU A 153 15.20 0.19 -0.96
N ALA A 154 13.97 0.25 -0.47
CA ALA A 154 13.59 0.66 0.88
C ALA A 154 12.28 0.00 1.26
N TYR A 155 12.00 -0.15 2.55
CA TYR A 155 10.75 -0.73 3.04
C TYR A 155 10.39 -0.19 4.43
N GLU A 156 9.11 -0.28 4.79
CA GLU A 156 8.62 0.09 6.11
C GLU A 156 9.34 -0.66 7.23
N THR A 157 9.71 0.06 8.28
CA THR A 157 10.32 -0.55 9.48
C THR A 157 9.24 -1.09 10.42
N SER A 158 9.65 -1.85 11.45
CA SER A 158 8.75 -2.44 12.45
C SER A 158 7.93 -1.42 13.24
N ASP A 159 8.31 -0.15 13.24
CA ASP A 159 7.61 0.92 13.96
C ASP A 159 6.40 1.46 13.18
N SER A 160 6.36 1.21 11.85
CA SER A 160 5.24 1.51 10.94
C SER A 160 4.40 0.28 10.59
N VAL A 161 4.30 -0.68 11.50
CA VAL A 161 3.86 -2.06 11.29
C VAL A 161 2.45 -2.19 10.73
N SER A 162 2.36 -2.85 9.59
CA SER A 162 1.12 -3.33 9.00
C SER A 162 1.02 -4.86 9.11
N TYR A 163 0.07 -5.35 9.89
CA TYR A 163 -0.23 -6.78 9.99
C TYR A 163 -1.40 -7.15 9.08
N THR A 164 -1.29 -8.27 8.39
CA THR A 164 -2.42 -8.91 7.70
C THR A 164 -3.32 -9.60 8.73
N HIS A 165 -4.63 -9.37 8.63
CA HIS A 165 -5.61 -9.78 9.62
C HIS A 165 -6.61 -10.79 9.07
N LEU A 166 -7.12 -11.63 9.98
CA LEU A 166 -8.34 -12.41 9.76
C LEU A 166 -9.55 -11.52 10.06
N THR A 167 -10.47 -11.40 9.12
CA THR A 167 -11.66 -10.55 9.22
C THR A 167 -12.94 -11.41 9.13
N LEU A 168 -13.91 -11.10 9.97
CA LEU A 168 -15.20 -11.78 10.06
C LEU A 168 -16.35 -10.78 9.90
N PRO A 169 -17.56 -11.24 9.49
CA PRO A 169 -18.78 -10.43 9.64
C PRO A 169 -19.16 -10.30 11.11
N THR A 170 -19.77 -9.18 11.50
CA THR A 170 -20.16 -8.91 12.91
C THR A 170 -21.06 -9.99 13.51
N ASN A 171 -21.83 -10.70 12.69
CA ASN A 171 -22.76 -11.73 13.14
C ASN A 171 -22.08 -13.05 13.55
N SER A 172 -20.75 -13.15 13.44
CA SER A 172 -19.97 -14.36 13.72
C SER A 172 -19.30 -14.35 15.10
N LEU A 173 -19.54 -13.30 15.94
CA LEU A 173 -19.00 -13.13 17.29
C LEU A 173 -20.03 -13.44 18.36
#